data_1e71fbc9a9841bd1a5d5f4418074f095
#
_entry.id   1e71fbc9a9841bd1a5d5f4418074f095
#
_cell.length_a   1.000
_cell.length_b   1.000
_cell.length_c   1.000
_cell.angle_alpha   90.00
_cell.angle_beta   90.00
_cell.angle_gamma   90.00
#
_symmetry.space_group_name_H-M   'P 1'
#
loop_
_entity.id
_entity.type
_entity.pdbx_description
1 polymer ?
#
loop_
_entity_poly.entity_id
_entity_poly.type
_entity_poly.pdbx_seq_one_letter_code
_entity_poly.pdbx_strand_id
1 'polypeptide(L)'
;MRRRRFSRAAFYLHLWLGVVSTVALLAISVTGILLNHKRGLGLMPEISYGPTGAFAGAMSLERLANAALEAAPPESRTGWDPGDPVDVALIDRMDVRPRDGVVKVRLRDKASMEMTVDINSGGVLHAGRRGDVFLEKLHSGEAFGWPFVILSDIAAVALVLTLLSGYWLWLVPKLHRGVVRSGGRHE
;
A
#
# COMPACT_ATOMS: atom_id res chain seq x y z
N MET A 1 -24.60 31.04 -25.12
CA MET A 1 -24.55 31.29 -23.64
C MET A 1 -24.25 30.05 -22.81
N ARG A 2 -24.84 28.88 -23.08
CA ARG A 2 -24.68 27.63 -22.33
C ARG A 2 -23.23 27.14 -22.21
N ARG A 3 -22.43 27.23 -23.27
CA ARG A 3 -21.03 26.77 -23.35
C ARG A 3 -20.06 27.61 -22.49
N ARG A 4 -20.23 28.94 -22.45
CA ARG A 4 -19.39 29.81 -21.59
C ARG A 4 -19.63 29.56 -20.09
N ARG A 5 -20.86 29.24 -19.72
CA ARG A 5 -21.21 28.87 -18.34
C ARG A 5 -20.58 27.53 -17.95
N PHE A 6 -20.58 26.55 -18.86
CA PHE A 6 -19.97 25.25 -18.63
C PHE A 6 -18.43 25.35 -18.46
N SER A 7 -17.75 26.14 -19.29
CA SER A 7 -16.29 26.34 -19.16
C SER A 7 -15.91 27.07 -17.87
N ARG A 8 -16.72 27.99 -17.37
CA ARG A 8 -16.51 28.64 -16.07
C ARG A 8 -16.72 27.64 -14.93
N ALA A 9 -17.76 26.84 -14.97
CA ALA A 9 -18.01 25.82 -13.96
C ALA A 9 -16.87 24.79 -13.93
N ALA A 10 -16.39 24.32 -15.10
CA ALA A 10 -15.27 23.39 -15.21
C ALA A 10 -13.97 24.02 -14.64
N PHE A 11 -13.74 25.32 -14.85
CA PHE A 11 -12.57 26.02 -14.29
C PHE A 11 -12.63 26.07 -12.77
N TYR A 12 -13.74 26.47 -12.18
CA TYR A 12 -13.86 26.53 -10.72
C TYR A 12 -13.83 25.14 -10.08
N LEU A 13 -14.46 24.14 -10.73
CA LEU A 13 -14.39 22.75 -10.29
C LEU A 13 -12.93 22.26 -10.27
N HIS A 14 -12.20 22.46 -11.37
CA HIS A 14 -10.79 22.10 -11.49
C HIS A 14 -9.94 22.77 -10.41
N LEU A 15 -10.13 24.08 -10.22
CA LEU A 15 -9.37 24.87 -9.24
C LEU A 15 -9.60 24.36 -7.82
N TRP A 16 -10.86 24.26 -7.40
CA TRP A 16 -11.18 23.89 -6.02
C TRP A 16 -10.88 22.43 -5.73
N LEU A 17 -11.19 21.50 -6.65
CA LEU A 17 -10.78 20.10 -6.50
C LEU A 17 -9.26 19.98 -6.40
N GLY A 18 -8.52 20.67 -7.27
CA GLY A 18 -7.07 20.69 -7.24
C GLY A 18 -6.52 21.17 -5.90
N VAL A 19 -6.99 22.32 -5.41
CA VAL A 19 -6.53 22.90 -4.14
C VAL A 19 -6.86 21.98 -2.95
N VAL A 20 -8.11 21.54 -2.85
CA VAL A 20 -8.55 20.71 -1.70
C VAL A 20 -7.87 19.34 -1.69
N SER A 21 -7.69 18.72 -2.85
CA SER A 21 -7.08 17.39 -2.94
C SER A 21 -5.56 17.39 -2.92
N THR A 22 -4.89 18.54 -3.06
CA THR A 22 -3.43 18.62 -3.20
C THR A 22 -2.69 17.92 -2.07
N VAL A 23 -3.06 18.14 -0.82
CA VAL A 23 -2.36 17.56 0.34
C VAL A 23 -2.48 16.03 0.33
N ALA A 24 -3.70 15.51 0.10
CA ALA A 24 -3.94 14.07 0.06
C ALA A 24 -3.20 13.42 -1.13
N LEU A 25 -3.25 14.03 -2.31
CA LEU A 25 -2.57 13.52 -3.49
C LEU A 25 -1.05 13.54 -3.36
N LEU A 26 -0.47 14.57 -2.73
CA LEU A 26 0.96 14.61 -2.43
C LEU A 26 1.35 13.51 -1.45
N ALA A 27 0.58 13.31 -0.38
CA ALA A 27 0.84 12.25 0.58
C ALA A 27 0.78 10.87 -0.08
N ILE A 28 -0.25 10.59 -0.88
CA ILE A 28 -0.39 9.34 -1.63
C ILE A 28 0.76 9.16 -2.64
N SER A 29 1.13 10.21 -3.37
CA SER A 29 2.21 10.13 -4.37
C SER A 29 3.57 9.87 -3.72
N VAL A 30 3.91 10.59 -2.66
CA VAL A 30 5.18 10.42 -1.94
C VAL A 30 5.26 9.03 -1.30
N THR A 31 4.21 8.62 -0.60
CA THR A 31 4.17 7.28 0.01
C THR A 31 4.22 6.17 -1.04
N GLY A 32 3.57 6.33 -2.19
CA GLY A 32 3.66 5.40 -3.31
C GLY A 32 5.08 5.24 -3.84
N ILE A 33 5.82 6.34 -4.01
CA ILE A 33 7.24 6.30 -4.42
C ILE A 33 8.08 5.56 -3.36
N LEU A 34 7.92 5.91 -2.09
CA LEU A 34 8.65 5.25 -1.00
C LEU A 34 8.34 3.75 -0.93
N LEU A 35 7.10 3.35 -1.12
CA LEU A 35 6.68 1.95 -1.17
C LEU A 35 7.27 1.18 -2.35
N ASN A 36 7.40 1.81 -3.52
CA ASN A 36 8.06 1.19 -4.67
C ASN A 36 9.55 0.93 -4.42
N HIS A 37 10.19 1.75 -3.59
CA HIS A 37 11.60 1.65 -3.24
C HIS A 37 11.86 1.07 -1.84
N LYS A 38 10.85 0.46 -1.20
CA LYS A 38 10.90 0.03 0.20
C LYS A 38 12.07 -0.92 0.54
N ARG A 39 12.53 -1.75 -0.40
CA ARG A 39 13.71 -2.60 -0.21
C ARG A 39 14.99 -1.78 -0.18
N GLY A 40 15.22 -0.92 -1.18
CA GLY A 40 16.39 -0.07 -1.26
C GLY A 40 16.49 0.95 -0.10
N LEU A 41 15.35 1.29 0.51
CA LEU A 41 15.27 2.16 1.69
C LEU A 41 15.43 1.41 3.03
N GLY A 42 15.66 0.08 2.99
CA GLY A 42 15.81 -0.72 4.20
C GLY A 42 14.52 -0.85 5.05
N LEU A 43 13.35 -0.57 4.46
CA LEU A 43 12.06 -0.69 5.15
C LEU A 43 11.58 -2.13 5.25
N MET A 44 12.22 -3.03 4.50
CA MET A 44 12.00 -4.47 4.56
C MET A 44 13.35 -5.17 4.61
N PRO A 45 13.46 -6.24 5.39
CA PRO A 45 14.66 -7.06 5.36
C PRO A 45 14.80 -7.74 3.98
N GLU A 46 15.92 -7.54 3.32
CA GLU A 46 16.33 -8.33 2.16
C GLU A 46 16.99 -9.60 2.65
N ILE A 47 16.24 -10.68 2.64
CA ILE A 47 16.76 -11.98 3.06
C ILE A 47 16.47 -12.95 1.92
N SER A 48 17.54 -13.47 1.33
CA SER A 48 17.49 -14.56 0.37
C SER A 48 17.81 -15.86 1.08
N TYR A 49 16.86 -16.77 1.15
CA TYR A 49 17.06 -18.12 1.63
C TYR A 49 16.79 -19.11 0.50
N GLY A 50 17.43 -20.25 0.54
CA GLY A 50 17.10 -21.41 -0.27
C GLY A 50 16.39 -22.47 0.57
N PRO A 51 15.62 -23.38 -0.03
CA PRO A 51 14.96 -24.46 0.68
C PRO A 51 15.99 -25.38 1.35
N THR A 52 15.79 -25.67 2.65
CA THR A 52 16.64 -26.59 3.42
C THR A 52 16.25 -28.06 3.22
N GLY A 53 15.09 -28.31 2.59
CA GLY A 53 14.57 -29.65 2.32
C GLY A 53 13.43 -29.62 1.31
N ALA A 54 12.88 -30.80 1.04
CA ALA A 54 11.71 -30.92 0.17
C ALA A 54 10.47 -30.30 0.81
N PHE A 55 9.63 -29.60 0.02
CA PHE A 55 8.40 -29.00 0.50
C PHE A 55 7.43 -30.02 1.15
N ALA A 56 7.46 -31.27 0.68
CA ALA A 56 6.68 -32.37 1.28
C ALA A 56 7.06 -32.68 2.74
N GLY A 57 8.26 -32.25 3.18
CA GLY A 57 8.72 -32.35 4.57
C GLY A 57 8.43 -31.12 5.43
N ALA A 58 7.65 -30.16 4.91
CA ALA A 58 7.33 -28.95 5.64
C ALA A 58 6.54 -29.22 6.92
N MET A 59 6.84 -28.51 7.98
CA MET A 59 6.11 -28.53 9.24
C MET A 59 4.69 -28.00 9.07
N SER A 60 3.79 -28.35 9.99
CA SER A 60 2.45 -27.76 10.02
C SER A 60 2.52 -26.27 10.29
N LEU A 61 1.54 -25.51 9.76
CA LEU A 61 1.45 -24.06 10.00
C LEU A 61 1.38 -23.72 11.48
N GLU A 62 0.72 -24.57 12.28
CA GLU A 62 0.64 -24.42 13.72
C GLU A 62 2.04 -24.44 14.38
N ARG A 63 2.88 -25.44 14.01
CA ARG A 63 4.26 -25.52 14.54
C ARG A 63 5.11 -24.32 14.12
N LEU A 64 4.97 -23.87 12.88
CA LEU A 64 5.70 -22.69 12.37
C LEU A 64 5.24 -21.40 13.05
N ALA A 65 3.93 -21.29 13.34
CA ALA A 65 3.37 -20.18 14.10
C ALA A 65 3.89 -20.18 15.55
N ASN A 66 3.93 -21.37 16.19
CA ASN A 66 4.44 -21.53 17.54
C ASN A 66 5.92 -21.12 17.63
N ALA A 67 6.75 -21.63 16.72
CA ALA A 67 8.16 -21.24 16.64
C ALA A 67 8.37 -19.73 16.50
N ALA A 68 7.51 -19.08 15.70
CA ALA A 68 7.55 -17.62 15.56
C ALA A 68 7.15 -16.89 16.85
N LEU A 69 6.10 -17.36 17.56
CA LEU A 69 5.66 -16.77 18.83
C LEU A 69 6.71 -16.98 19.94
N GLU A 70 7.32 -18.15 20.01
CA GLU A 70 8.39 -18.44 20.98
C GLU A 70 9.60 -17.50 20.81
N ALA A 71 9.97 -17.19 19.57
CA ALA A 71 11.08 -16.29 19.26
C ALA A 71 10.69 -14.80 19.30
N ALA A 72 9.40 -14.48 19.40
CA ALA A 72 8.94 -13.11 19.44
C ALA A 72 9.30 -12.42 20.78
N PRO A 73 9.60 -11.10 20.74
CA PRO A 73 9.76 -10.32 21.95
C PRO A 73 8.50 -10.38 22.83
N PRO A 74 8.62 -10.36 24.17
CA PRO A 74 7.47 -10.45 25.07
C PRO A 74 6.39 -9.39 24.81
N GLU A 75 6.79 -8.18 24.40
CA GLU A 75 5.88 -7.10 24.07
C GLU A 75 5.01 -7.38 22.82
N SER A 76 5.47 -8.26 21.94
CA SER A 76 4.76 -8.65 20.70
C SER A 76 3.85 -9.86 20.87
N ARG A 77 3.93 -10.57 22.01
CA ARG A 77 3.16 -11.76 22.35
C ARG A 77 2.40 -11.64 23.67
N THR A 78 1.89 -10.46 23.98
CA THR A 78 1.22 -10.17 25.25
C THR A 78 0.09 -11.14 25.54
N GLY A 79 0.13 -11.81 26.70
CA GLY A 79 -0.88 -12.77 27.14
C GLY A 79 -0.67 -14.20 26.62
N TRP A 80 0.46 -14.48 26.00
CA TRP A 80 0.86 -15.81 25.55
C TRP A 80 2.24 -16.19 26.11
N ASP A 81 2.37 -17.37 26.64
CA ASP A 81 3.62 -17.91 27.18
C ASP A 81 4.12 -19.12 26.35
N PRO A 82 5.46 -19.34 26.27
CA PRO A 82 6.02 -20.50 25.60
C PRO A 82 5.45 -21.82 26.15
N GLY A 83 4.92 -22.63 25.25
CA GLY A 83 4.25 -23.89 25.59
C GLY A 83 2.72 -23.82 25.57
N ASP A 84 2.13 -22.62 25.49
CA ASP A 84 0.70 -22.47 25.29
C ASP A 84 0.30 -22.87 23.86
N PRO A 85 -0.96 -23.26 23.62
CA PRO A 85 -1.50 -23.39 22.27
C PRO A 85 -1.37 -22.08 21.50
N VAL A 86 -1.16 -22.18 20.18
CA VAL A 86 -1.06 -20.99 19.31
C VAL A 86 -2.30 -20.11 19.45
N ASP A 87 -2.11 -18.87 19.89
CA ASP A 87 -3.16 -17.87 19.84
C ASP A 87 -3.15 -17.18 18.47
N VAL A 88 -4.10 -17.56 17.62
CA VAL A 88 -4.27 -16.99 16.28
C VAL A 88 -4.60 -15.49 16.30
N ALA A 89 -5.08 -14.95 17.42
CA ALA A 89 -5.34 -13.53 17.56
C ALA A 89 -4.06 -12.68 17.57
N LEU A 90 -2.91 -13.29 17.93
CA LEU A 90 -1.60 -12.65 17.88
C LEU A 90 -0.97 -12.62 16.49
N ILE A 91 -1.51 -13.41 15.55
CA ILE A 91 -0.98 -13.52 14.20
C ILE A 91 -1.85 -12.69 13.24
N ASP A 92 -1.22 -11.78 12.52
CA ASP A 92 -1.86 -11.02 11.46
C ASP A 92 -1.99 -11.86 10.19
N ARG A 93 -0.88 -12.48 9.76
CA ARG A 93 -0.83 -13.36 8.58
C ARG A 93 0.42 -14.23 8.54
N MET A 94 0.33 -15.31 7.76
CA MET A 94 1.44 -16.18 7.40
C MET A 94 1.61 -16.18 5.88
N ASP A 95 2.80 -15.84 5.39
CA ASP A 95 3.16 -15.82 3.97
C ASP A 95 4.11 -16.98 3.68
N VAL A 96 3.58 -18.05 3.10
CA VAL A 96 4.33 -19.25 2.77
C VAL A 96 5.08 -19.05 1.45
N ARG A 97 6.39 -19.23 1.46
CA ARG A 97 7.28 -19.08 0.30
C ARG A 97 8.03 -20.36 0.00
N PRO A 98 7.43 -21.30 -0.74
CA PRO A 98 8.04 -22.59 -1.00
C PRO A 98 9.38 -22.50 -1.76
N ARG A 99 9.54 -21.54 -2.65
CA ARG A 99 10.78 -21.35 -3.40
C ARG A 99 11.95 -20.91 -2.52
N ASP A 100 11.64 -20.16 -1.45
CA ASP A 100 12.64 -19.64 -0.51
C ASP A 100 12.81 -20.58 0.70
N GLY A 101 11.97 -21.62 0.80
CA GLY A 101 11.98 -22.58 1.91
C GLY A 101 11.56 -21.96 3.25
N VAL A 102 10.78 -20.88 3.24
CA VAL A 102 10.45 -20.14 4.46
C VAL A 102 8.95 -19.82 4.56
N VAL A 103 8.52 -19.58 5.79
CA VAL A 103 7.25 -18.93 6.11
C VAL A 103 7.54 -17.63 6.86
N LYS A 104 6.92 -16.55 6.42
CA LYS A 104 6.96 -15.26 7.12
C LYS A 104 5.71 -15.13 7.97
N VAL A 105 5.90 -15.13 9.27
CA VAL A 105 4.83 -14.97 10.26
C VAL A 105 4.84 -13.52 10.73
N ARG A 106 3.76 -12.78 10.45
CA ARG A 106 3.60 -11.41 10.93
C ARG A 106 2.72 -11.40 12.16
N LEU A 107 3.20 -10.73 13.20
CA LEU A 107 2.46 -10.56 14.43
C LEU A 107 1.54 -9.34 14.37
N ARG A 108 0.43 -9.42 15.09
CA ARG A 108 -0.55 -8.34 15.24
C ARG A 108 -0.15 -7.43 16.41
N ASP A 109 1.04 -6.87 16.34
CA ASP A 109 1.56 -5.94 17.31
C ASP A 109 1.71 -4.52 16.72
N LYS A 110 1.97 -3.52 17.57
CA LYS A 110 2.20 -2.14 17.13
C LYS A 110 3.45 -1.98 16.27
N ALA A 111 4.42 -2.87 16.45
CA ALA A 111 5.69 -2.85 15.76
C ALA A 111 5.65 -3.56 14.40
N SER A 112 4.57 -4.29 14.10
CA SER A 112 4.44 -5.16 12.92
C SER A 112 5.65 -6.07 12.76
N MET A 113 5.97 -6.80 13.85
CA MET A 113 7.07 -7.77 13.85
C MET A 113 6.81 -8.88 12.84
N GLU A 114 7.84 -9.22 12.07
CA GLU A 114 7.81 -10.32 11.12
C GLU A 114 8.95 -11.29 11.42
N MET A 115 8.58 -12.54 11.66
CA MET A 115 9.50 -13.66 11.84
C MET A 115 9.60 -14.44 10.55
N THR A 116 10.83 -14.71 10.08
CA THR A 116 11.07 -15.61 8.95
C THR A 116 11.50 -16.96 9.52
N VAL A 117 10.69 -17.98 9.28
CA VAL A 117 10.85 -19.33 9.83
C VAL A 117 11.12 -20.31 8.69
N ASP A 118 12.12 -21.18 8.85
CA ASP A 118 12.39 -22.26 7.91
C ASP A 118 11.28 -23.30 7.97
N ILE A 119 10.73 -23.67 6.81
CA ILE A 119 9.54 -24.54 6.73
C ILE A 119 9.81 -25.99 7.12
N ASN A 120 11.06 -26.45 7.06
CA ASN A 120 11.42 -27.84 7.35
C ASN A 120 11.89 -28.01 8.80
N SER A 121 12.72 -27.09 9.30
CA SER A 121 13.30 -27.18 10.64
C SER A 121 12.51 -26.43 11.72
N GLY A 122 11.68 -25.46 11.34
CA GLY A 122 11.04 -24.55 12.28
C GLY A 122 11.99 -23.51 12.88
N GLY A 123 13.26 -23.47 12.44
CA GLY A 123 14.24 -22.50 12.92
C GLY A 123 13.89 -21.08 12.50
N VAL A 124 13.93 -20.13 13.43
CA VAL A 124 13.75 -18.71 13.12
C VAL A 124 15.04 -18.14 12.54
N LEU A 125 15.00 -17.80 11.25
CA LEU A 125 16.13 -17.31 10.50
C LEU A 125 16.32 -15.80 10.64
N HIS A 126 15.22 -15.08 10.82
CA HIS A 126 15.23 -13.62 10.99
C HIS A 126 14.02 -13.15 11.78
N ALA A 127 14.21 -12.13 12.58
CA ALA A 127 13.15 -11.40 13.28
C ALA A 127 13.38 -9.90 13.10
N GLY A 128 12.37 -9.18 12.65
CA GLY A 128 12.53 -7.75 12.41
C GLY A 128 11.20 -7.00 12.28
N ARG A 129 11.26 -5.69 12.50
CA ARG A 129 10.11 -4.80 12.31
C ARG A 129 9.93 -4.46 10.84
N ARG A 130 8.67 -4.31 10.44
CA ARG A 130 8.31 -3.87 9.09
C ARG A 130 8.00 -2.38 9.08
N GLY A 131 8.95 -1.59 8.60
CA GLY A 131 8.79 -0.14 8.45
C GLY A 131 7.84 0.28 7.32
N ASP A 132 7.63 -0.59 6.33
CA ASP A 132 6.73 -0.33 5.20
C ASP A 132 5.24 -0.35 5.57
N VAL A 133 4.86 -1.04 6.65
CA VAL A 133 3.44 -1.15 7.07
C VAL A 133 2.81 0.21 7.38
N PHE A 134 3.56 1.10 8.03
CA PHE A 134 3.07 2.46 8.30
C PHE A 134 2.84 3.24 7.00
N LEU A 135 3.76 3.13 6.04
CA LEU A 135 3.62 3.78 4.74
C LEU A 135 2.45 3.19 3.93
N GLU A 136 2.25 1.86 3.98
CA GLU A 136 1.09 1.20 3.37
C GLU A 136 -0.21 1.77 3.94
N LYS A 137 -0.32 1.87 5.27
CA LYS A 137 -1.48 2.44 5.95
C LYS A 137 -1.69 3.92 5.64
N LEU A 138 -0.61 4.70 5.54
CA LEU A 138 -0.70 6.11 5.20
C LEU A 138 -1.13 6.30 3.73
N HIS A 139 -0.62 5.47 2.83
CA HIS A 139 -0.98 5.47 1.42
C HIS A 139 -2.46 5.11 1.18
N SER A 140 -2.97 4.14 1.93
CA SER A 140 -4.38 3.71 1.85
C SER A 140 -5.34 4.58 2.66
N GLY A 141 -4.84 5.49 3.52
CA GLY A 141 -5.65 6.24 4.48
C GLY A 141 -5.95 5.48 5.78
N GLU A 142 -5.61 4.19 5.87
CA GLU A 142 -5.89 3.34 7.03
C GLU A 142 -5.09 3.74 8.28
N ALA A 143 -4.05 4.58 8.14
CA ALA A 143 -3.26 5.10 9.26
C ALA A 143 -4.12 5.84 10.30
N PHE A 144 -5.25 6.41 9.89
CA PHE A 144 -6.20 7.11 10.74
C PHE A 144 -7.38 6.24 11.20
N GLY A 145 -7.35 4.95 10.85
CA GLY A 145 -8.40 3.96 11.12
C GLY A 145 -9.18 3.56 9.86
N TRP A 146 -9.82 2.40 9.93
CA TRP A 146 -10.50 1.79 8.77
C TRP A 146 -11.51 2.71 8.04
N PRO A 147 -12.31 3.57 8.70
CA PRO A 147 -13.21 4.47 7.99
C PRO A 147 -12.52 5.50 7.08
N PHE A 148 -11.24 5.78 7.32
CA PHE A 148 -10.48 6.77 6.54
C PHE A 148 -9.92 6.23 5.22
N VAL A 149 -10.07 4.94 4.93
CA VAL A 149 -9.79 4.36 3.61
C VAL A 149 -10.61 5.08 2.53
N ILE A 150 -11.84 5.49 2.85
CA ILE A 150 -12.69 6.29 1.95
C ILE A 150 -12.03 7.62 1.53
N LEU A 151 -11.08 8.13 2.32
CA LEU A 151 -10.36 9.36 1.98
C LEU A 151 -9.46 9.17 0.75
N SER A 152 -8.84 8.00 0.61
CA SER A 152 -8.06 7.63 -0.58
C SER A 152 -8.96 7.50 -1.80
N ASP A 153 -10.16 6.94 -1.65
CA ASP A 153 -11.13 6.82 -2.74
C ASP A 153 -11.61 8.21 -3.18
N ILE A 154 -11.93 9.08 -2.23
CA ILE A 154 -12.31 10.48 -2.52
C ILE A 154 -11.16 11.21 -3.24
N ALA A 155 -9.91 11.04 -2.78
CA ALA A 155 -8.74 11.63 -3.41
C ALA A 155 -8.55 11.12 -4.85
N ALA A 156 -8.75 9.81 -5.08
CA ALA A 156 -8.67 9.21 -6.41
C ALA A 156 -9.76 9.76 -7.35
N VAL A 157 -11.00 9.86 -6.88
CA VAL A 157 -12.11 10.47 -7.65
C VAL A 157 -11.82 11.94 -7.95
N ALA A 158 -11.34 12.71 -6.95
CA ALA A 158 -10.97 14.10 -7.14
C ALA A 158 -9.85 14.26 -8.18
N LEU A 159 -8.86 13.37 -8.19
CA LEU A 159 -7.79 13.34 -9.20
C LEU A 159 -8.37 13.12 -10.60
N VAL A 160 -9.24 12.12 -10.78
CA VAL A 160 -9.88 11.83 -12.08
C VAL A 160 -10.67 13.05 -12.58
N LEU A 161 -11.47 13.67 -11.71
CA LEU A 161 -12.26 14.85 -12.09
C LEU A 161 -11.36 16.05 -12.41
N THR A 162 -10.26 16.23 -11.68
CA THR A 162 -9.26 17.28 -11.95
C THR A 162 -8.60 17.07 -13.30
N LEU A 163 -8.18 15.84 -13.61
CA LEU A 163 -7.59 15.51 -14.92
C LEU A 163 -8.58 15.73 -16.07
N LEU A 164 -9.80 15.25 -15.95
CA LEU A 164 -10.84 15.40 -16.98
C LEU A 164 -11.20 16.87 -17.21
N SER A 165 -11.38 17.64 -16.13
CA SER A 165 -11.69 19.07 -16.23
C SER A 165 -10.52 19.87 -16.80
N GLY A 166 -9.29 19.56 -16.40
CA GLY A 166 -8.06 20.19 -16.94
C GLY A 166 -7.90 19.90 -18.43
N TYR A 167 -8.08 18.63 -18.83
CA TYR A 167 -8.02 18.23 -20.24
C TYR A 167 -9.10 18.94 -21.07
N TRP A 168 -10.32 19.05 -20.55
CA TRP A 168 -11.41 19.79 -21.17
C TRP A 168 -11.05 21.27 -21.39
N LEU A 169 -10.53 21.92 -20.36
CA LEU A 169 -10.13 23.33 -20.40
C LEU A 169 -9.00 23.58 -21.42
N TRP A 170 -8.10 22.60 -21.60
CA TRP A 170 -7.02 22.66 -22.58
C TRP A 170 -7.49 22.40 -24.02
N LEU A 171 -8.36 21.43 -24.22
CA LEU A 171 -8.78 20.96 -25.55
C LEU A 171 -9.77 21.92 -26.21
N VAL A 172 -10.77 22.42 -25.48
CA VAL A 172 -11.87 23.23 -26.05
C VAL A 172 -11.38 24.49 -26.76
N PRO A 173 -10.44 25.30 -26.23
CA PRO A 173 -9.93 26.46 -26.94
C PRO A 173 -9.16 26.11 -28.22
N LYS A 174 -8.46 24.97 -28.24
CA LYS A 174 -7.69 24.53 -29.43
C LYS A 174 -8.59 24.12 -30.59
N LEU A 175 -9.64 23.37 -30.32
CA LEU A 175 -10.61 22.96 -31.32
C LEU A 175 -11.29 24.18 -31.97
N HIS A 176 -11.56 25.24 -31.20
CA HIS A 176 -12.17 26.46 -31.73
C HIS A 176 -11.23 27.27 -32.62
N ARG A 177 -9.95 27.35 -32.25
CA ARG A 177 -8.97 28.06 -33.09
C ARG A 177 -8.70 27.35 -34.41
N GLY A 178 -8.78 26.02 -34.45
CA GLY A 178 -8.65 25.23 -35.69
C GLY A 178 -9.79 25.48 -36.69
N VAL A 179 -11.02 25.54 -36.18
CA VAL A 179 -12.21 25.76 -37.03
C VAL A 179 -12.23 27.19 -37.64
N VAL A 180 -11.83 28.21 -36.88
CA VAL A 180 -11.78 29.59 -37.36
C VAL A 180 -10.70 29.77 -38.43
N ARG A 181 -9.56 29.05 -38.33
CA ARG A 181 -8.48 29.12 -39.34
C ARG A 181 -8.81 28.41 -40.65
N SER A 182 -9.63 27.36 -40.61
CA SER A 182 -10.05 26.64 -41.86
C SER A 182 -11.16 27.32 -42.60
N GLY A 183 -12.02 28.11 -41.93
CA GLY A 183 -13.12 28.85 -42.56
C GLY A 183 -12.72 30.15 -43.27
N GLY A 184 -11.52 30.68 -43.09
CA GLY A 184 -11.03 31.94 -43.67
C GLY A 184 -10.19 31.79 -44.94
N ARG A 185 -10.17 30.62 -45.60
CA ARG A 185 -9.36 30.36 -46.82
C ARG A 185 -10.18 30.23 -48.10
N HIS A 186 -11.40 30.66 -48.08
CA HIS A 186 -12.30 30.62 -49.25
C HIS A 186 -12.88 32.02 -49.60
N GLU A 187 -12.04 33.05 -49.60
CA GLU A 187 -12.31 34.32 -50.27
C GLU A 187 -11.13 34.68 -51.13
#